data_c62ccf9b18caf1770cbe0c8c9e640720
#
_entry.id   c62ccf9b18caf1770cbe0c8c9e640720
#
_cell.length_a   1.000
_cell.length_b   1.000
_cell.length_c   1.000
_cell.angle_alpha   90.00
_cell.angle_beta   90.00
_cell.angle_gamma   90.00
#
_symmetry.space_group_name_H-M   'P 1'
#
loop_
_entity.id
_entity.type
_entity.pdbx_description
1 polymer ?
#
loop_
_entity_poly.entity_id
_entity_poly.type
_entity_poly.pdbx_seq_one_letter_code
_entity_poly.pdbx_strand_id
1 'polypeptide(L)'
;MENNAFYVALSLLLDFDASLFQIVALSLQVSLLAVLIAAVLGFPLGAAVALWRFPGRGIMIVVLNALMGLPPVVAGLIVYLLLSRAGPLGEWGFLFTPGAMVVAQVVLVLPILAALSRQKVEELMVEYHEQFVSLGMSRAR
;
A
#
# COMPACT_ATOMS: atom_id res chain seq x y z
N MET A 1 21.71 37.83 -6.54
CA MET A 1 20.68 37.44 -7.51
C MET A 1 20.18 36.07 -7.05
N GLU A 2 19.28 36.08 -6.11
CA GLU A 2 18.58 34.83 -5.73
C GLU A 2 17.61 34.50 -6.86
N ASN A 3 18.01 33.60 -7.74
CA ASN A 3 17.04 32.92 -8.59
C ASN A 3 16.11 32.19 -7.65
N ASN A 4 15.00 32.83 -7.31
CA ASN A 4 13.98 32.23 -6.47
C ASN A 4 13.64 30.85 -7.05
N ALA A 5 14.00 29.77 -6.34
CA ALA A 5 13.70 28.41 -6.73
C ALA A 5 12.21 28.26 -7.12
N PHE A 6 11.36 29.10 -6.53
CA PHE A 6 9.95 29.23 -6.86
C PHE A 6 9.71 29.77 -8.29
N TYR A 7 10.50 30.77 -8.74
CA TYR A 7 10.38 31.32 -10.10
C TYR A 7 10.82 30.29 -11.14
N VAL A 8 11.91 29.56 -10.85
CA VAL A 8 12.40 28.48 -11.73
C VAL A 8 11.39 27.33 -11.79
N ALA A 9 10.83 26.93 -10.65
CA ALA A 9 9.78 25.91 -10.60
C ALA A 9 8.53 26.32 -11.36
N LEU A 10 8.11 27.60 -11.23
CA LEU A 10 6.94 28.14 -11.92
C LEU A 10 7.17 28.24 -13.44
N SER A 11 8.36 28.66 -13.87
CA SER A 11 8.70 28.74 -15.30
C SER A 11 8.74 27.34 -15.95
N LEU A 12 9.33 26.35 -15.26
CA LEU A 12 9.36 24.97 -15.72
C LEU A 12 7.95 24.35 -15.84
N LEU A 13 7.02 24.73 -14.95
CA LEU A 13 5.63 24.32 -15.05
C LEU A 13 4.88 25.00 -16.19
N LEU A 14 5.16 26.28 -16.44
CA LEU A 14 4.50 27.06 -17.50
C LEU A 14 5.04 26.73 -18.91
N ASP A 15 6.32 26.37 -19.02
CA ASP A 15 6.98 26.02 -20.28
C ASP A 15 6.68 24.58 -20.71
N PHE A 16 5.85 23.81 -19.94
CA PHE A 16 5.53 22.41 -20.23
C PHE A 16 6.77 21.58 -20.59
N ASP A 17 7.82 21.70 -19.77
CA ASP A 17 9.07 20.97 -20.02
C ASP A 17 8.79 19.47 -20.13
N ALA A 18 9.18 18.88 -21.27
CA ALA A 18 8.96 17.48 -21.57
C ALA A 18 9.58 16.54 -20.49
N SER A 19 10.66 16.96 -19.85
CA SER A 19 11.32 16.20 -18.79
C SER A 19 10.47 16.17 -17.51
N LEU A 20 9.85 17.29 -17.13
CA LEU A 20 8.94 17.34 -15.99
C LEU A 20 7.70 16.48 -16.23
N PHE A 21 7.12 16.54 -17.43
CA PHE A 21 5.95 15.74 -17.77
C PHE A 21 6.26 14.23 -17.68
N GLN A 22 7.43 13.81 -18.15
CA GLN A 22 7.88 12.41 -18.04
C GLN A 22 8.03 11.97 -16.58
N ILE A 23 8.64 12.80 -15.72
CA ILE A 23 8.81 12.48 -14.30
C ILE A 23 7.45 12.37 -13.59
N VAL A 24 6.55 13.31 -13.84
CA VAL A 24 5.19 13.30 -13.27
C VAL A 24 4.41 12.09 -13.75
N ALA A 25 4.44 11.80 -15.06
CA ALA A 25 3.77 10.64 -15.63
C ALA A 25 4.30 9.33 -15.05
N LEU A 26 5.62 9.18 -14.93
CA LEU A 26 6.24 8.01 -14.31
C LEU A 26 5.83 7.86 -12.84
N SER A 27 5.87 8.96 -12.07
CA SER A 27 5.47 8.95 -10.66
C SER A 27 4.01 8.55 -10.48
N LEU A 28 3.14 9.08 -11.33
CA LEU A 28 1.71 8.75 -11.32
C LEU A 28 1.47 7.28 -11.70
N GLN A 29 2.15 6.80 -12.74
CA GLN A 29 2.08 5.41 -13.19
C GLN A 29 2.52 4.43 -12.09
N VAL A 30 3.67 4.68 -11.46
CA VAL A 30 4.20 3.86 -10.37
C VAL A 30 3.23 3.85 -9.18
N SER A 31 2.72 5.02 -8.80
CA SER A 31 1.80 5.14 -7.65
C SER A 31 0.45 4.47 -7.91
N LEU A 32 -0.15 4.69 -9.08
CA LEU A 32 -1.41 4.05 -9.44
C LEU A 32 -1.28 2.53 -9.52
N LEU A 33 -0.20 2.04 -10.13
CA LEU A 33 0.05 0.60 -10.22
C LEU A 33 0.24 -0.02 -8.84
N ALA A 34 1.02 0.63 -7.97
CA ALA A 34 1.25 0.15 -6.61
C ALA A 34 -0.04 0.11 -5.78
N VAL A 35 -0.85 1.19 -5.83
CA VAL A 35 -2.15 1.23 -5.13
C VAL A 35 -3.10 0.18 -5.67
N LEU A 36 -3.14 -0.04 -6.98
CA LEU A 36 -4.01 -1.03 -7.60
C LEU A 36 -3.63 -2.45 -7.15
N ILE A 37 -2.34 -2.80 -7.17
CA ILE A 37 -1.85 -4.09 -6.67
C ILE A 37 -2.17 -4.23 -5.18
N ALA A 38 -1.87 -3.20 -4.38
CA ALA A 38 -2.13 -3.22 -2.95
C ALA A 38 -3.63 -3.33 -2.63
N ALA A 39 -4.51 -2.73 -3.43
CA ALA A 39 -5.96 -2.82 -3.28
C ALA A 39 -6.49 -4.23 -3.60
N VAL A 40 -6.05 -4.80 -4.74
CA VAL A 40 -6.45 -6.15 -5.17
C VAL A 40 -6.03 -7.22 -4.16
N LEU A 41 -4.91 -7.03 -3.48
CA LEU A 41 -4.42 -7.97 -2.46
C LEU A 41 -4.92 -7.60 -1.06
N GLY A 42 -4.89 -6.33 -0.69
CA GLY A 42 -5.19 -5.83 0.65
C GLY A 42 -6.66 -5.90 1.02
N PHE A 43 -7.58 -5.55 0.13
CA PHE A 43 -9.01 -5.62 0.43
C PHE A 43 -9.49 -7.04 0.69
N PRO A 44 -9.21 -8.06 -0.16
CA PRO A 44 -9.61 -9.43 0.14
C PRO A 44 -8.94 -9.98 1.40
N LEU A 45 -7.65 -9.63 1.63
CA LEU A 45 -6.94 -10.05 2.83
C LEU A 45 -7.60 -9.47 4.09
N GLY A 46 -7.90 -8.18 4.10
CA GLY A 46 -8.58 -7.54 5.22
C GLY A 46 -9.97 -8.10 5.48
N ALA A 47 -10.78 -8.28 4.43
CA ALA A 47 -12.09 -8.89 4.52
C ALA A 47 -12.02 -10.34 5.03
N ALA A 48 -11.07 -11.14 4.56
CA ALA A 48 -10.86 -12.51 5.01
C ALA A 48 -10.51 -12.57 6.51
N VAL A 49 -9.60 -11.70 6.96
CA VAL A 49 -9.23 -11.61 8.39
C VAL A 49 -10.41 -11.13 9.25
N ALA A 50 -11.31 -10.28 8.72
CA ALA A 50 -12.51 -9.85 9.42
C ALA A 50 -13.55 -10.96 9.57
N LEU A 51 -13.82 -11.70 8.48
CA LEU A 51 -14.91 -12.66 8.40
C LEU A 51 -14.56 -14.03 8.99
N TRP A 52 -13.32 -14.51 8.76
CA TRP A 52 -12.92 -15.86 9.15
C TRP A 52 -12.29 -15.89 10.54
N ARG A 53 -12.69 -16.90 11.31
CA ARG A 53 -12.09 -17.22 12.61
C ARG A 53 -11.13 -18.39 12.42
N PHE A 54 -9.82 -18.12 12.45
CA PHE A 54 -8.77 -19.12 12.36
C PHE A 54 -7.78 -19.00 13.51
N PRO A 55 -7.10 -20.09 13.90
CA PRO A 55 -6.03 -20.00 14.90
C PRO A 55 -4.90 -19.07 14.35
N GLY A 56 -4.44 -18.13 15.19
CA GLY A 56 -3.45 -17.13 14.75
C GLY A 56 -4.03 -15.81 14.22
N ARG A 57 -5.36 -15.66 14.08
CA ARG A 57 -6.00 -14.41 13.66
C ARG A 57 -5.54 -13.20 14.49
N GLY A 58 -5.42 -13.37 15.81
CA GLY A 58 -4.96 -12.29 16.71
C GLY A 58 -3.55 -11.81 16.36
N ILE A 59 -2.65 -12.73 16.06
CA ILE A 59 -1.28 -12.41 15.65
C ILE A 59 -1.30 -11.67 14.31
N MET A 60 -2.08 -12.13 13.33
CA MET A 60 -2.24 -11.46 12.04
C MET A 60 -2.71 -10.01 12.20
N ILE A 61 -3.70 -9.77 13.06
CA ILE A 61 -4.21 -8.42 13.37
C ILE A 61 -3.10 -7.54 13.99
N VAL A 62 -2.34 -8.07 14.94
CA VAL A 62 -1.23 -7.34 15.57
C VAL A 62 -0.16 -7.00 14.53
N VAL A 63 0.19 -7.94 13.66
CA VAL A 63 1.18 -7.73 12.58
C VAL A 63 0.70 -6.67 11.58
N LEU A 64 -0.56 -6.75 11.13
CA LEU A 64 -1.12 -5.74 10.22
C LEU A 64 -1.10 -4.34 10.85
N ASN A 65 -1.50 -4.23 12.11
CA ASN A 65 -1.49 -2.94 12.82
C ASN A 65 -0.06 -2.42 13.04
N ALA A 66 0.90 -3.28 13.35
CA ALA A 66 2.30 -2.92 13.49
C ALA A 66 2.90 -2.44 12.16
N LEU A 67 2.61 -3.14 11.06
CA LEU A 67 3.07 -2.76 9.71
C LEU A 67 2.43 -1.46 9.23
N MET A 68 1.20 -1.15 9.64
CA MET A 68 0.54 0.12 9.34
C MET A 68 1.31 1.33 9.93
N GLY A 69 1.98 1.12 11.08
CA GLY A 69 2.82 2.13 11.73
C GLY A 69 4.28 2.14 11.26
N LEU A 70 4.65 1.32 10.26
CA LEU A 70 6.03 1.22 9.79
C LEU A 70 6.49 2.52 9.12
N PRO A 71 7.60 3.15 9.56
CA PRO A 71 8.13 4.33 8.90
C PRO A 71 8.53 4.03 7.44
N PRO A 72 8.16 4.89 6.47
CA PRO A 72 8.47 4.66 5.05
C PRO A 72 9.96 4.43 4.76
N VAL A 73 10.84 5.08 5.53
CA VAL A 73 12.29 4.93 5.40
C VAL A 73 12.73 3.50 5.75
N VAL A 74 12.13 2.91 6.80
CA VAL A 74 12.44 1.54 7.23
C VAL A 74 11.95 0.55 6.17
N ALA A 75 10.74 0.73 5.65
CA ALA A 75 10.20 -0.10 4.58
C ALA A 75 11.07 -0.02 3.32
N GLY A 76 11.48 1.19 2.92
CA GLY A 76 12.38 1.41 1.80
C GLY A 76 13.74 0.71 1.99
N LEU A 77 14.30 0.77 3.20
CA LEU A 77 15.56 0.09 3.53
C LEU A 77 15.41 -1.44 3.45
N ILE A 78 14.33 -2.00 3.97
CA ILE A 78 14.06 -3.43 3.90
C ILE A 78 13.97 -3.88 2.43
N VAL A 79 13.19 -3.16 1.61
CA VAL A 79 13.07 -3.46 0.17
C VAL A 79 14.41 -3.33 -0.53
N TYR A 80 15.19 -2.29 -0.21
CA TYR A 80 16.53 -2.11 -0.74
C TYR A 80 17.44 -3.30 -0.40
N LEU A 81 17.47 -3.74 0.85
CA LEU A 81 18.28 -4.88 1.28
C LEU A 81 17.87 -6.19 0.60
N LEU A 82 16.55 -6.40 0.41
CA LEU A 82 16.03 -7.59 -0.26
C LEU A 82 16.37 -7.61 -1.76
N LEU A 83 16.31 -6.46 -2.44
CA LEU A 83 16.55 -6.33 -3.88
C LEU A 83 18.01 -6.04 -4.23
N SER A 84 18.88 -5.77 -3.24
CA SER A 84 20.29 -5.52 -3.46
C SER A 84 21.01 -6.79 -3.96
N ARG A 85 22.12 -6.63 -4.64
CA ARG A 85 22.93 -7.77 -5.16
C ARG A 85 23.36 -8.76 -4.08
N ALA A 86 23.46 -8.31 -2.84
CA ALA A 86 23.76 -9.15 -1.69
C ALA A 86 22.50 -9.74 -1.04
N GLY A 87 21.31 -9.35 -1.48
CA GLY A 87 20.04 -9.80 -0.96
C GLY A 87 19.47 -11.02 -1.69
N PRO A 88 18.44 -11.66 -1.13
CA PRO A 88 17.86 -12.89 -1.68
C PRO A 88 17.18 -12.71 -3.04
N LEU A 89 16.81 -11.50 -3.42
CA LEU A 89 16.15 -11.18 -4.70
C LEU A 89 17.08 -10.38 -5.64
N GLY A 90 18.37 -10.28 -5.31
CA GLY A 90 19.35 -9.50 -6.06
C GLY A 90 19.60 -9.99 -7.49
N GLU A 91 19.37 -11.28 -7.76
CA GLU A 91 19.54 -11.87 -9.10
C GLU A 91 18.55 -11.31 -10.12
N TRP A 92 17.40 -10.77 -9.66
CA TRP A 92 16.37 -10.24 -10.54
C TRP A 92 16.71 -8.86 -11.13
N GLY A 93 17.72 -8.17 -10.61
CA GLY A 93 18.19 -6.89 -11.15
C GLY A 93 17.17 -5.75 -11.07
N PHE A 94 16.17 -5.84 -10.21
CA PHE A 94 15.10 -4.83 -10.07
C PHE A 94 15.54 -3.55 -9.36
N LEU A 95 16.65 -3.57 -8.65
CA LEU A 95 17.13 -2.40 -7.91
C LEU A 95 17.36 -1.22 -8.86
N PHE A 96 16.97 -0.02 -8.45
CA PHE A 96 17.00 1.22 -9.24
C PHE A 96 16.11 1.25 -10.49
N THR A 97 15.11 0.38 -10.56
CA THR A 97 14.08 0.41 -11.61
C THR A 97 12.75 0.94 -11.08
N PRO A 98 11.83 1.42 -11.95
CA PRO A 98 10.47 1.75 -11.54
C PRO A 98 9.74 0.59 -10.86
N GLY A 99 10.09 -0.66 -11.20
CA GLY A 99 9.57 -1.86 -10.54
C GLY A 99 9.91 -1.94 -9.05
N ALA A 100 11.13 -1.56 -8.64
CA ALA A 100 11.50 -1.49 -7.23
C ALA A 100 10.68 -0.44 -6.47
N MET A 101 10.36 0.69 -7.12
CA MET A 101 9.50 1.72 -6.53
C MET A 101 8.08 1.20 -6.29
N VAL A 102 7.52 0.46 -7.26
CA VAL A 102 6.22 -0.19 -7.11
C VAL A 102 6.23 -1.17 -5.93
N VAL A 103 7.25 -2.05 -5.84
CA VAL A 103 7.38 -3.01 -4.73
C VAL A 103 7.43 -2.30 -3.39
N ALA A 104 8.25 -1.25 -3.25
CA ALA A 104 8.36 -0.49 -2.01
C ALA A 104 7.03 0.16 -1.60
N GLN A 105 6.30 0.72 -2.56
CA GLN A 105 4.98 1.32 -2.31
C GLN A 105 3.93 0.26 -1.97
N VAL A 106 3.93 -0.90 -2.63
CA VAL A 106 3.03 -2.01 -2.31
C VAL A 106 3.27 -2.50 -0.87
N VAL A 107 4.53 -2.68 -0.46
CA VAL A 107 4.88 -3.10 0.90
C VAL A 107 4.35 -2.13 1.96
N LEU A 108 4.33 -0.83 1.67
CA LEU A 108 3.79 0.19 2.55
C LEU A 108 2.26 0.24 2.55
N VAL A 109 1.64 0.22 1.38
CA VAL A 109 0.22 0.50 1.20
C VAL A 109 -0.64 -0.73 1.51
N LEU A 110 -0.16 -1.94 1.20
CA LEU A 110 -0.90 -3.18 1.37
C LEU A 110 -1.37 -3.40 2.83
N PRO A 111 -0.50 -3.33 3.87
CA PRO A 111 -0.96 -3.53 5.25
C PRO A 111 -1.95 -2.45 5.70
N ILE A 112 -1.82 -1.22 5.21
CA ILE A 112 -2.76 -0.13 5.50
C ILE A 112 -4.14 -0.48 4.94
N LEU A 113 -4.23 -0.85 3.66
CA LEU A 113 -5.49 -1.23 3.03
C LEU A 113 -6.10 -2.48 3.67
N ALA A 114 -5.29 -3.48 4.01
CA ALA A 114 -5.77 -4.69 4.67
C ALA A 114 -6.31 -4.40 6.09
N ALA A 115 -5.61 -3.59 6.87
CA ALA A 115 -6.04 -3.22 8.21
C ALA A 115 -7.33 -2.39 8.20
N LEU A 116 -7.40 -1.37 7.33
CA LEU A 116 -8.60 -0.52 7.19
C LEU A 116 -9.79 -1.31 6.64
N SER A 117 -9.59 -2.17 5.65
CA SER A 117 -10.63 -3.05 5.13
C SER A 117 -11.18 -3.98 6.22
N ARG A 118 -10.29 -4.60 7.01
CA ARG A 118 -10.69 -5.42 8.16
C ARG A 118 -11.55 -4.63 9.14
N GLN A 119 -11.09 -3.44 9.55
CA GLN A 119 -11.80 -2.59 10.51
C GLN A 119 -13.20 -2.23 9.99
N LYS A 120 -13.31 -1.81 8.73
CA LYS A 120 -14.59 -1.46 8.13
C LYS A 120 -15.55 -2.64 8.00
N VAL A 121 -15.07 -3.81 7.62
CA VAL A 121 -15.90 -5.03 7.55
C VAL A 121 -16.39 -5.43 8.95
N GLU A 122 -15.54 -5.37 9.98
CA GLU A 122 -15.94 -5.66 11.37
C GLU A 122 -16.98 -4.66 11.88
N GLU A 123 -16.80 -3.37 11.61
CA GLU A 123 -17.75 -2.30 11.98
C GLU A 123 -19.12 -2.52 11.33
N LEU A 124 -19.16 -2.77 10.02
CA LEU A 124 -20.38 -3.08 9.29
C LEU A 124 -21.07 -4.35 9.81
N MET A 125 -20.31 -5.38 10.16
CA MET A 125 -20.87 -6.62 10.72
C MET A 125 -21.51 -6.41 12.10
N VAL A 126 -21.05 -5.44 12.88
CA VAL A 126 -21.68 -5.06 14.15
C VAL A 126 -22.93 -4.21 13.90
N GLU A 127 -22.83 -3.21 13.04
CA GLU A 127 -23.92 -2.27 12.72
C GLU A 127 -25.14 -2.99 12.13
N TYR A 128 -24.92 -3.90 11.19
CA TYR A 128 -26.00 -4.63 10.49
C TYR A 128 -26.33 -5.99 11.12
N HIS A 129 -25.83 -6.27 12.31
CA HIS A 129 -26.02 -7.57 12.97
C HIS A 129 -27.49 -7.97 13.12
N GLU A 130 -28.34 -7.06 13.57
CA GLU A 130 -29.78 -7.31 13.78
C GLU A 130 -30.51 -7.57 12.45
N GLN A 131 -30.11 -6.89 11.38
CA GLN A 131 -30.67 -7.08 10.05
C GLN A 131 -30.30 -8.45 9.48
N PHE A 132 -29.05 -8.89 9.64
CA PHE A 132 -28.61 -10.22 9.20
C PHE A 132 -29.34 -11.34 9.96
N VAL A 133 -29.54 -11.16 11.27
CA VAL A 133 -30.27 -12.15 12.08
C VAL A 133 -31.74 -12.22 11.65
N SER A 134 -32.40 -11.08 11.37
CA SER A 134 -33.80 -11.07 10.90
C SER A 134 -34.01 -11.70 9.54
N LEU A 135 -32.96 -11.68 8.68
CA LEU A 135 -32.95 -12.35 7.38
C LEU A 135 -32.55 -13.85 7.46
N GLY A 136 -32.37 -14.38 8.68
CA GLY A 136 -31.99 -15.78 8.87
C GLY A 136 -30.53 -16.10 8.57
N MET A 137 -29.70 -15.07 8.39
CA MET A 137 -28.26 -15.23 8.15
C MET A 137 -27.56 -15.51 9.49
N SER A 138 -27.17 -16.76 9.71
CA SER A 138 -26.30 -17.10 10.85
C SER A 138 -24.88 -16.61 10.58
N ARG A 139 -24.19 -16.08 11.61
CA ARG A 139 -22.75 -15.85 11.55
C ARG A 139 -22.09 -17.16 11.12
N ALA A 140 -21.41 -17.15 9.96
CA ALA A 140 -20.55 -18.25 9.61
C ALA A 140 -19.52 -18.44 10.74
N ARG A 141 -19.59 -19.60 11.40
CA ARG A 141 -18.70 -19.97 12.51
C ARG A 141 -17.29 -20.23 12.02
#